data_10977ce6a2b4fa10188b1e13319949e4
#
_entry.id   10977ce6a2b4fa10188b1e13319949e4
#
_cell.length_a   1.000
_cell.length_b   1.000
_cell.length_c   1.000
_cell.angle_alpha   90.00
_cell.angle_beta   90.00
_cell.angle_gamma   90.00
#
_symmetry.space_group_name_H-M   'P 1'
#
loop_
_entity.id
_entity.type
_entity.pdbx_description
1 polymer ?
#
loop_
_entity_poly.entity_id
_entity_poly.type
_entity_poly.pdbx_seq_one_letter_code
_entity_poly.pdbx_strand_id
1 'polypeptide(L)'
;MPLVRTVCPRDCYDTCHLQVVEKAGLTQVLPDPSNEFTSGFLCARGVADLKRAFSKERILYPHLRNKGKPSLGFKRIGWSEALNIVAEKITETIRDYGPEALLHVEYAGNMGLLAWYYPQRLWNWLQATMTDYSICSKSGHA
;
A
#
# COMPACT_ATOMS: atom_id res chain seq x y z
N MET A 1 -31.16 0.54 7.10
CA MET A 1 -29.75 0.24 7.38
C MET A 1 -28.92 0.88 6.28
N PRO A 2 -27.90 1.64 6.60
CA PRO A 2 -27.04 2.18 5.57
C PRO A 2 -26.29 1.04 4.88
N LEU A 3 -26.44 0.96 3.56
CA LEU A 3 -25.70 0.07 2.67
C LEU A 3 -24.80 0.96 1.83
N VAL A 4 -23.51 0.72 1.88
CA VAL A 4 -22.52 1.43 1.08
C VAL A 4 -21.93 0.48 0.05
N ARG A 5 -22.06 0.82 -1.23
CA ARG A 5 -21.39 0.10 -2.32
C ARG A 5 -19.99 0.62 -2.49
N THR A 6 -19.05 -0.29 -2.65
CA THR A 6 -17.63 0.00 -2.86
C THR A 6 -16.97 -1.13 -3.67
N VAL A 7 -15.66 -1.03 -3.88
CA VAL A 7 -14.85 -2.08 -4.51
C VAL A 7 -13.82 -2.62 -3.52
N CYS A 8 -13.43 -3.86 -3.74
CA CYS A 8 -12.36 -4.48 -2.95
C CYS A 8 -11.06 -3.71 -3.12
N PRO A 9 -10.35 -3.34 -2.03
CA PRO A 9 -9.11 -2.58 -2.12
C PRO A 9 -7.88 -3.45 -2.42
N ARG A 10 -8.09 -4.70 -2.82
CA ARG A 10 -7.00 -5.60 -3.22
C ARG A 10 -6.57 -5.35 -4.65
N ASP A 11 -5.38 -5.76 -4.96
CA ASP A 11 -4.70 -5.61 -6.24
C ASP A 11 -5.07 -6.67 -7.29
N CYS A 12 -6.16 -7.41 -7.09
CA CYS A 12 -6.66 -8.38 -8.06
C CYS A 12 -7.32 -7.67 -9.25
N TYR A 13 -7.19 -8.24 -10.42
CA TYR A 13 -7.84 -7.75 -11.63
C TYR A 13 -9.37 -7.91 -11.63
N ASP A 14 -9.91 -8.75 -10.74
CA ASP A 14 -11.34 -9.03 -10.62
C ASP A 14 -12.17 -7.81 -10.18
N THR A 15 -11.54 -6.82 -9.56
CA THR A 15 -12.21 -5.59 -9.08
C THR A 15 -13.56 -5.84 -8.39
N CYS A 16 -13.62 -6.83 -7.48
CA CYS A 16 -14.85 -7.28 -6.85
C CYS A 16 -15.64 -6.13 -6.26
N HIS A 17 -16.91 -6.00 -6.62
CA HIS A 17 -17.82 -5.07 -6.00
C HIS A 17 -18.24 -5.58 -4.62
N LEU A 18 -18.31 -4.68 -3.67
CA LEU A 18 -18.63 -4.98 -2.26
C LEU A 18 -19.81 -4.15 -1.79
N GLN A 19 -20.57 -4.73 -0.88
CA GLN A 19 -21.57 -4.05 -0.08
C GLN A 19 -21.08 -4.03 1.37
N VAL A 20 -20.92 -2.84 1.93
CA VAL A 20 -20.66 -2.67 3.35
C VAL A 20 -21.97 -2.37 4.05
N VAL A 21 -22.32 -3.19 4.99
CA VAL A 21 -23.56 -3.07 5.76
C VAL A 21 -23.25 -3.02 7.26
N GLU A 22 -24.01 -2.23 7.97
CA GLU A 22 -23.96 -2.21 9.43
C GLU A 22 -25.23 -2.89 9.98
N LYS A 23 -25.06 -3.99 10.72
CA LYS A 23 -26.14 -4.76 11.30
C LYS A 23 -25.86 -5.06 12.77
N ALA A 24 -26.77 -4.61 13.65
CA ALA A 24 -26.64 -4.81 15.09
C ALA A 24 -25.29 -4.33 15.67
N GLY A 25 -24.79 -3.18 15.21
CA GLY A 25 -23.49 -2.62 15.64
C GLY A 25 -22.28 -3.35 15.08
N LEU A 26 -22.45 -4.28 14.14
CA LEU A 26 -21.39 -4.99 13.47
C LEU A 26 -21.30 -4.56 12.01
N THR A 27 -20.11 -4.16 11.58
CA THR A 27 -19.82 -3.91 10.16
C THR A 27 -19.53 -5.23 9.45
N GLN A 28 -20.21 -5.47 8.35
CA GLN A 28 -20.04 -6.66 7.52
C GLN A 28 -19.72 -6.26 6.09
N VAL A 29 -18.88 -7.05 5.43
CA VAL A 29 -18.60 -6.94 3.99
C VAL A 29 -19.28 -8.12 3.30
N LEU A 30 -20.12 -7.82 2.34
CA LEU A 30 -20.85 -8.78 1.52
C LEU A 30 -20.45 -8.58 0.05
N PRO A 31 -20.51 -9.61 -0.79
CA PRO A 31 -20.35 -9.43 -2.21
C PRO A 31 -21.52 -8.62 -2.78
N ASP A 32 -21.24 -7.81 -3.79
CA ASP A 32 -22.29 -7.14 -4.57
C ASP A 32 -22.57 -7.96 -5.84
N PRO A 33 -23.80 -8.52 -5.98
CA PRO A 33 -24.15 -9.32 -7.14
C PRO A 33 -24.21 -8.53 -8.46
N SER A 34 -24.13 -7.20 -8.40
CA SER A 34 -24.08 -6.37 -9.63
C SER A 34 -22.75 -6.47 -10.40
N ASN A 35 -21.74 -7.10 -9.84
CA ASN A 35 -20.50 -7.37 -10.58
C ASN A 35 -20.65 -8.63 -11.43
N GLU A 36 -20.71 -8.44 -12.73
CA GLU A 36 -20.90 -9.54 -13.69
C GLU A 36 -19.71 -10.51 -13.74
N PHE A 37 -18.48 -10.02 -13.51
CA PHE A 37 -17.28 -10.85 -13.55
C PHE A 37 -17.20 -11.81 -12.35
N THR A 38 -17.53 -11.35 -11.18
CA THR A 38 -17.44 -12.16 -9.95
C THR A 38 -18.76 -12.80 -9.58
N SER A 39 -19.87 -12.43 -10.25
CA SER A 39 -21.22 -12.98 -10.04
C SER A 39 -21.63 -13.05 -8.56
N GLY A 40 -21.29 -12.04 -7.79
CA GLY A 40 -21.58 -12.01 -6.36
C GLY A 40 -20.64 -12.88 -5.51
N PHE A 41 -19.49 -13.28 -6.04
CA PHE A 41 -18.46 -13.99 -5.26
C PHE A 41 -17.56 -12.99 -4.51
N LEU A 42 -17.17 -13.33 -3.30
CA LEU A 42 -16.15 -12.63 -2.54
C LEU A 42 -15.22 -13.63 -1.85
N CYS A 43 -13.94 -13.54 -2.15
CA CYS A 43 -12.93 -14.46 -1.61
C CYS A 43 -12.67 -14.21 -0.12
N ALA A 44 -12.05 -15.18 0.55
CA ALA A 44 -11.70 -15.10 1.97
C ALA A 44 -10.84 -13.88 2.32
N ARG A 45 -9.96 -13.42 1.40
CA ARG A 45 -9.13 -12.21 1.61
C ARG A 45 -9.98 -10.93 1.63
N GLY A 46 -10.98 -10.83 0.75
CA GLY A 46 -11.91 -9.70 0.72
C GLY A 46 -12.76 -9.65 1.98
N VAL A 47 -13.28 -10.79 2.44
CA VAL A 47 -14.02 -10.90 3.71
C VAL A 47 -13.16 -10.51 4.91
N ALA A 48 -11.89 -10.93 4.92
CA ALA A 48 -10.97 -10.67 6.02
C ALA A 48 -10.44 -9.22 6.06
N ASP A 49 -10.72 -8.39 5.05
CA ASP A 49 -10.15 -7.04 4.96
C ASP A 49 -10.59 -6.12 6.11
N LEU A 50 -11.79 -6.32 6.66
CA LEU A 50 -12.23 -5.61 7.86
C LEU A 50 -11.32 -5.87 9.06
N LYS A 51 -10.87 -7.12 9.26
CA LYS A 51 -9.94 -7.46 10.35
C LYS A 51 -8.64 -6.70 10.19
N ARG A 52 -8.13 -6.58 8.97
CA ARG A 52 -6.94 -5.80 8.66
C ARG A 52 -7.16 -4.31 8.90
N ALA A 53 -8.30 -3.76 8.44
CA ALA A 53 -8.59 -2.34 8.55
C ALA A 53 -8.73 -1.88 10.01
N PHE A 54 -9.37 -2.70 10.85
CA PHE A 54 -9.65 -2.39 12.25
C PHE A 54 -8.75 -3.10 13.26
N SER A 55 -7.65 -3.71 12.78
CA SER A 55 -6.67 -4.34 13.67
C SER A 55 -6.06 -3.32 14.64
N LYS A 56 -5.98 -3.68 15.91
CA LYS A 56 -5.26 -2.89 16.92
C LYS A 56 -3.75 -2.83 16.66
N GLU A 57 -3.22 -3.78 15.91
CA GLU A 57 -1.81 -3.86 15.52
C GLU A 57 -1.49 -3.03 14.27
N ARG A 58 -2.50 -2.42 13.66
CA ARG A 58 -2.31 -1.60 12.46
C ARG A 58 -1.44 -0.39 12.78
N ILE A 59 -0.38 -0.22 12.01
CA ILE A 59 0.51 0.95 12.11
C ILE A 59 -0.21 2.16 11.51
N LEU A 60 -0.56 3.13 12.36
CA LEU A 60 -1.29 4.34 11.97
C LEU A 60 -0.39 5.58 11.87
N TYR A 61 0.83 5.49 12.36
CA TYR A 61 1.79 6.59 12.43
C TYR A 61 3.19 6.12 12.03
N PRO A 62 4.05 7.02 11.59
CA PRO A 62 5.44 6.69 11.32
C PRO A 62 6.16 6.16 12.57
N HIS A 63 7.07 5.24 12.36
CA HIS A 63 7.93 4.67 13.39
C HIS A 63 9.38 4.74 12.96
N LEU A 64 10.21 5.28 13.81
CA LEU A 64 11.65 5.32 13.63
C LEU A 64 12.31 4.20 14.45
N ARG A 65 13.23 3.48 13.84
CA ARG A 65 14.04 2.49 14.55
C ARG A 65 14.96 3.21 15.54
N ASN A 66 14.90 2.84 16.81
CA ASN A 66 15.70 3.43 17.88
C ASN A 66 16.77 2.50 18.46
N LYS A 67 16.90 1.30 17.90
CA LYS A 67 17.93 0.32 18.26
C LYS A 67 18.56 -0.25 17.00
N GLY A 68 19.84 -0.64 17.09
CA GLY A 68 20.55 -1.28 15.98
C GLY A 68 19.91 -2.62 15.57
N LYS A 69 20.13 -3.01 14.31
CA LYS A 69 19.73 -4.36 13.83
C LYS A 69 20.51 -5.43 14.60
N PRO A 70 19.91 -6.58 14.91
CA PRO A 70 18.57 -7.06 14.51
C PRO A 70 17.42 -6.66 15.46
N SER A 71 17.63 -5.74 16.39
CA SER A 71 16.59 -5.35 17.36
C SER A 71 15.33 -4.81 16.69
N LEU A 72 14.16 -5.18 17.24
CA LEU A 72 12.83 -4.68 16.82
C LEU A 72 12.41 -3.40 17.57
N GLY A 73 13.34 -2.66 18.15
CA GLY A 73 13.05 -1.39 18.83
C GLY A 73 12.60 -0.33 17.84
N PHE A 74 11.35 0.13 17.97
CA PHE A 74 10.78 1.23 17.22
C PHE A 74 10.15 2.25 18.14
N LYS A 75 10.30 3.54 17.80
CA LYS A 75 9.65 4.66 18.46
C LYS A 75 8.68 5.31 17.48
N ARG A 76 7.46 5.57 17.93
CA ARG A 76 6.50 6.40 17.17
C ARG A 76 7.03 7.83 17.06
N ILE A 77 6.93 8.40 15.86
CA ILE A 77 7.30 9.79 15.56
C ILE A 77 6.14 10.49 14.82
N GLY A 78 6.21 11.81 14.72
CA GLY A 78 5.26 12.60 13.93
C GLY A 78 5.56 12.55 12.44
N TRP A 79 4.56 12.87 11.62
CA TRP A 79 4.72 12.92 10.16
C TRP A 79 5.75 13.95 9.71
N SER A 80 5.77 15.14 10.32
CA SER A 80 6.75 16.17 9.98
C SER A 80 8.19 15.71 10.28
N GLU A 81 8.41 15.06 11.42
CA GLU A 81 9.70 14.48 11.75
C GLU A 81 10.12 13.40 10.77
N ALA A 82 9.18 12.49 10.42
CA ALA A 82 9.45 11.42 9.46
C ALA A 82 9.82 11.95 8.07
N LEU A 83 9.07 12.94 7.57
CA LEU A 83 9.32 13.54 6.26
C LEU A 83 10.65 14.28 6.22
N ASN A 84 11.01 15.01 7.28
CA ASN A 84 12.32 15.68 7.38
C ASN A 84 13.45 14.68 7.35
N ILE A 85 13.39 13.61 8.15
CA ILE A 85 14.41 12.55 8.15
C ILE A 85 14.57 11.92 6.75
N VAL A 86 13.46 11.64 6.08
CA VAL A 86 13.50 11.06 4.73
C VAL A 86 14.12 12.04 3.72
N ALA A 87 13.71 13.32 3.76
CA ALA A 87 14.24 14.34 2.87
C ALA A 87 15.74 14.57 3.08
N GLU A 88 16.20 14.64 4.35
CA GLU A 88 17.62 14.75 4.68
C GLU A 88 18.42 13.58 4.12
N LYS A 89 17.95 12.34 4.32
CA LYS A 89 18.64 11.13 3.83
C LYS A 89 18.71 11.05 2.30
N ILE A 90 17.64 11.43 1.60
CA ILE A 90 17.65 11.54 0.14
C ILE A 90 18.66 12.59 -0.31
N THR A 91 18.63 13.78 0.30
CA THR A 91 19.54 14.88 -0.05
C THR A 91 21.02 14.51 0.20
N GLU A 92 21.33 13.93 1.35
CA GLU A 92 22.65 13.43 1.70
C GLU A 92 23.14 12.39 0.69
N THR A 93 22.30 11.42 0.35
CA THR A 93 22.64 10.34 -0.59
C THR A 93 22.95 10.91 -1.98
N ILE A 94 22.10 11.82 -2.48
CA ILE A 94 22.34 12.47 -3.78
C ILE A 94 23.62 13.29 -3.78
N ARG A 95 23.86 14.05 -2.71
CA ARG A 95 25.08 14.87 -2.58
C ARG A 95 26.36 14.04 -2.57
N ASP A 96 26.34 12.93 -1.84
CA ASP A 96 27.56 12.16 -1.55
C ASP A 96 27.83 11.08 -2.60
N TYR A 97 26.81 10.56 -3.29
CA TYR A 97 26.92 9.40 -4.20
C TYR A 97 26.24 9.59 -5.56
N GLY A 98 25.53 10.69 -5.77
CA GLY A 98 24.74 10.92 -6.98
C GLY A 98 23.31 10.34 -6.88
N PRO A 99 22.42 10.81 -7.76
CA PRO A 99 21.01 10.40 -7.73
C PRO A 99 20.80 8.91 -8.06
N GLU A 100 21.69 8.31 -8.84
CA GLU A 100 21.65 6.90 -9.22
C GLU A 100 21.86 5.95 -8.03
N ALA A 101 22.41 6.46 -6.91
CA ALA A 101 22.54 5.70 -5.67
C ALA A 101 21.19 5.47 -4.96
N LEU A 102 20.15 6.20 -5.37
CA LEU A 102 18.79 5.93 -4.94
C LEU A 102 18.16 4.86 -5.84
N LEU A 103 17.75 3.75 -5.27
CA LEU A 103 17.04 2.70 -6.00
C LEU A 103 15.56 2.72 -5.61
N HIS A 104 14.69 3.04 -6.57
CA HIS A 104 13.25 2.91 -6.40
C HIS A 104 12.78 1.53 -6.85
N VAL A 105 12.24 0.78 -5.91
CA VAL A 105 11.65 -0.54 -6.15
C VAL A 105 10.15 -0.43 -5.97
N GLU A 106 9.42 -0.65 -7.04
CA GLU A 106 7.96 -0.70 -6.97
C GLU A 106 7.40 -1.86 -7.79
N TYR A 107 6.21 -2.25 -7.44
CA TYR A 107 5.39 -3.18 -8.21
C TYR A 107 3.91 -2.96 -7.87
N ALA A 108 3.05 -3.79 -8.49
CA ALA A 108 1.62 -3.72 -8.25
C ALA A 108 1.26 -3.88 -6.77
N GLY A 109 0.29 -3.14 -6.35
CA GLY A 109 -0.35 -3.17 -5.04
C GLY A 109 -1.74 -2.60 -5.24
N ASN A 110 -2.10 -1.55 -4.53
CA ASN A 110 -3.28 -0.75 -4.85
C ASN A 110 -3.08 -0.06 -6.20
N MET A 111 -3.65 -0.61 -7.26
CA MET A 111 -3.43 -0.19 -8.64
C MET A 111 -4.21 1.07 -9.05
N GLY A 112 -4.53 1.95 -8.11
CA GLY A 112 -5.08 3.26 -8.42
C GLY A 112 -4.02 4.21 -8.99
N LEU A 113 -4.40 5.10 -9.89
CA LEU A 113 -3.50 6.07 -10.52
C LEU A 113 -2.65 6.85 -9.52
N LEU A 114 -3.22 7.25 -8.39
CA LEU A 114 -2.52 8.02 -7.36
C LEU A 114 -1.56 7.16 -6.53
N ALA A 115 -1.82 5.87 -6.42
CA ALA A 115 -0.97 4.97 -5.64
C ALA A 115 0.18 4.39 -6.47
N TRP A 116 -0.02 4.20 -7.77
CA TRP A 116 0.93 3.55 -8.65
C TRP A 116 1.80 4.55 -9.42
N TYR A 117 1.23 5.34 -10.32
CA TYR A 117 2.01 6.22 -11.20
C TYR A 117 2.43 7.54 -10.58
N TYR A 118 1.69 8.04 -9.61
CA TYR A 118 1.97 9.36 -9.04
C TYR A 118 3.33 9.43 -8.31
N PRO A 119 3.73 8.44 -7.51
CA PRO A 119 5.05 8.46 -6.84
C PRO A 119 6.23 8.44 -7.79
N GLN A 120 6.09 7.85 -8.99
CA GLN A 120 7.16 7.82 -10.00
C GLN A 120 7.61 9.21 -10.44
N ARG A 121 6.73 10.21 -10.40
CA ARG A 121 7.08 11.59 -10.72
C ARG A 121 8.20 12.11 -9.84
N LEU A 122 8.18 11.80 -8.55
CA LEU A 122 9.22 12.18 -7.62
C LEU A 122 10.55 11.51 -7.98
N TRP A 123 10.53 10.21 -8.19
CA TRP A 123 11.75 9.45 -8.47
C TRP A 123 12.37 9.80 -9.82
N ASN A 124 11.55 10.03 -10.83
CA ASN A 124 11.98 10.53 -12.13
C ASN A 124 12.58 11.95 -12.02
N TRP A 125 11.96 12.82 -11.23
CA TRP A 125 12.48 14.17 -10.99
C TRP A 125 13.82 14.15 -10.25
N LEU A 126 13.99 13.22 -9.30
CA LEU A 126 15.24 13.00 -8.59
C LEU A 126 16.30 12.28 -9.42
N GLN A 127 15.97 11.76 -10.61
CA GLN A 127 16.82 10.93 -11.46
C GLN A 127 17.32 9.66 -10.76
N ALA A 128 16.49 9.09 -9.90
CA ALA A 128 16.77 7.85 -9.19
C ALA A 128 16.81 6.65 -10.13
N THR A 129 17.58 5.63 -9.78
CA THR A 129 17.53 4.33 -10.46
C THR A 129 16.19 3.69 -10.25
N MET A 130 15.53 3.24 -11.32
CA MET A 130 14.22 2.61 -11.30
C MET A 130 14.35 1.12 -11.59
N THR A 131 13.59 0.30 -10.86
CA THR A 131 13.41 -1.10 -11.28
C THR A 131 12.37 -1.17 -12.39
N ASP A 132 12.54 -2.17 -13.25
CA ASP A 132 11.52 -2.51 -14.23
C ASP A 132 10.34 -3.24 -13.53
N TYR A 133 9.15 -3.10 -14.13
CA TYR A 133 7.84 -3.54 -13.62
C TYR A 133 7.68 -5.03 -13.40
N SER A 134 8.65 -5.80 -13.04
CA SER A 134 8.38 -7.21 -13.13
C SER A 134 9.02 -8.10 -12.09
N ILE A 135 8.72 -7.79 -10.84
CA ILE A 135 9.02 -8.73 -9.76
C ILE A 135 8.26 -10.06 -9.98
N CYS A 136 6.97 -10.01 -10.34
CA CYS A 136 6.16 -11.22 -10.53
C CYS A 136 6.21 -11.76 -11.96
N SER A 137 5.92 -10.95 -12.97
CA SER A 137 5.78 -11.48 -14.33
C SER A 137 7.10 -11.89 -14.96
N LYS A 138 8.17 -11.11 -14.86
CA LYS A 138 9.47 -11.53 -15.43
C LYS A 138 10.07 -12.72 -14.69
N SER A 139 9.92 -12.78 -13.35
CA SER A 139 10.37 -13.96 -12.60
C SER A 139 9.60 -15.22 -12.95
N GLY A 140 8.35 -15.08 -13.39
CA GLY A 140 7.52 -16.20 -13.84
C GLY A 140 7.72 -16.57 -15.32
N HIS A 141 8.38 -15.71 -16.10
CA HIS A 141 8.65 -15.92 -17.53
C HIS A 141 10.13 -16.26 -17.82
N ALA A 142 10.98 -16.20 -16.80
CA ALA A 142 12.36 -16.64 -16.87
C ALA A 142 12.44 -18.14 -16.57
#